data_a444ea124b5ab5e0c38c8680b9501e67
#
_entry.id   a444ea124b5ab5e0c38c8680b9501e67
#
_cell.length_a   1.000
_cell.length_b   1.000
_cell.length_c   1.000
_cell.angle_alpha   90.00
_cell.angle_beta   90.00
_cell.angle_gamma   90.00
#
_symmetry.space_group_name_H-M   'P 1'
#
loop_
_entity.id
_entity.type
_entity.pdbx_description
1 polymer ?
#
loop_
_entity_poly.entity_id
_entity_poly.type
_entity_poly.pdbx_seq_one_letter_code
_entity_poly.pdbx_strand_id
1 'polypeptide(L)'
;LNTVNEIQELCTRFNKQQVVYISMGFGNPYGDPYDLGIVEKFTDILVTLQVPIIALADTIGVAQPNQIESLFKSLIRKFPAVEFGAHLHSNPMTSLAKIEAAFNSGCQRFDGAI
;
A
#
# COMPACT_ATOMS: atom_id res chain seq x y z
N LEU A 1 4.73 -2.06 -15.73
CA LEU A 1 5.74 -1.20 -15.06
C LEU A 1 6.30 -0.12 -15.96
N ASN A 2 6.27 -0.31 -17.29
CA ASN A 2 6.65 0.75 -18.21
C ASN A 2 5.74 1.97 -18.09
N THR A 3 4.44 1.74 -17.93
CA THR A 3 3.47 2.82 -17.71
C THR A 3 3.76 3.58 -16.42
N VAL A 4 4.11 2.88 -15.34
CA VAL A 4 4.48 3.52 -14.08
C VAL A 4 5.69 4.44 -14.28
N ASN A 5 6.71 3.97 -14.99
CA ASN A 5 7.91 4.75 -15.26
C ASN A 5 7.59 6.00 -16.10
N GLU A 6 6.77 5.85 -17.14
CA GLU A 6 6.35 6.98 -17.97
C GLU A 6 5.59 8.04 -17.17
N ILE A 7 4.68 7.61 -16.30
CA ILE A 7 3.92 8.51 -15.44
C ILE A 7 4.86 9.21 -14.46
N GLN A 8 5.85 8.48 -13.92
CA GLN A 8 6.82 9.08 -12.99
C GLN A 8 7.65 10.18 -13.68
N GLU A 9 8.05 9.97 -14.92
CA GLU A 9 8.75 10.98 -15.69
C GLU A 9 7.89 12.23 -15.90
N LEU A 10 6.61 12.05 -16.23
CA LEU A 10 5.68 13.17 -16.38
C LEU A 10 5.46 13.91 -15.06
N CYS A 11 5.32 13.18 -13.97
CA CYS A 11 5.16 13.79 -12.65
C CYS A 11 6.37 14.64 -12.27
N THR A 12 7.57 14.15 -12.52
CA THR A 12 8.80 14.91 -12.26
C THR A 12 8.84 16.18 -13.10
N ARG A 13 8.50 16.09 -14.39
CA ARG A 13 8.50 17.22 -15.30
C ARG A 13 7.53 18.31 -14.89
N PHE A 14 6.35 17.94 -14.40
CA PHE A 14 5.28 18.87 -14.04
C PHE A 14 5.16 19.12 -12.54
N ASN A 15 6.13 18.71 -11.76
CA ASN A 15 6.18 18.88 -10.30
C ASN A 15 4.95 18.30 -9.61
N LYS A 16 4.59 17.07 -9.99
CA LYS A 16 3.50 16.30 -9.38
C LYS A 16 4.04 15.07 -8.70
N GLN A 17 3.25 14.48 -7.81
CA GLN A 17 3.60 13.24 -7.15
C GLN A 17 2.69 12.12 -7.63
N GLN A 18 3.29 10.98 -7.98
CA GLN A 18 2.55 9.78 -8.35
C GLN A 18 2.26 8.95 -7.10
N VAL A 19 1.01 8.49 -6.98
CA VAL A 19 0.62 7.49 -6.00
C VAL A 19 0.34 6.19 -6.74
N VAL A 20 0.99 5.12 -6.35
CA VAL A 20 0.75 3.79 -6.91
C VAL A 20 0.06 2.92 -5.89
N TYR A 21 -1.07 2.33 -6.27
CA TYR A 21 -1.81 1.41 -5.43
C TYR A 21 -1.41 -0.03 -5.75
N ILE A 22 -1.05 -0.79 -4.72
CA ILE A 22 -0.90 -2.24 -4.85
C ILE A 22 -2.24 -2.84 -4.47
N SER A 23 -3.02 -3.19 -5.48
CA SER A 23 -4.32 -3.79 -5.30
C SER A 23 -4.18 -5.20 -4.75
N MET A 24 -5.15 -5.62 -3.93
CA MET A 24 -5.14 -6.94 -3.30
C MET A 24 -3.86 -7.20 -2.50
N GLY A 25 -3.31 -6.13 -1.89
CA GLY A 25 -2.07 -6.20 -1.11
C GLY A 25 -2.17 -7.09 0.12
N PHE A 26 -3.39 -7.49 0.52
CA PHE A 26 -3.65 -8.34 1.67
C PHE A 26 -4.32 -9.66 1.30
N GLY A 27 -4.46 -9.96 0.01
CA GLY A 27 -5.13 -11.14 -0.51
C GLY A 27 -6.12 -10.81 -1.62
N ASN A 28 -6.68 -11.83 -2.26
CA ASN A 28 -7.61 -11.67 -3.37
C ASN A 28 -8.75 -12.71 -3.30
N PRO A 29 -9.87 -12.48 -4.04
CA PRO A 29 -11.03 -13.38 -3.97
C PRO A 29 -10.85 -14.70 -4.72
N TYR A 30 -9.78 -14.85 -5.48
CA TYR A 30 -9.56 -16.01 -6.34
C TYR A 30 -8.69 -17.09 -5.70
N GLY A 31 -8.23 -16.87 -4.45
CA GLY A 31 -7.36 -17.80 -3.77
C GLY A 31 -5.94 -17.88 -4.32
N ASP A 32 -5.52 -16.87 -5.08
CA ASP A 32 -4.15 -16.81 -5.58
C ASP A 32 -3.16 -16.66 -4.42
N PRO A 33 -1.93 -17.14 -4.59
CA PRO A 33 -0.94 -17.02 -3.53
C PRO A 33 -0.72 -15.58 -3.09
N TYR A 34 -0.71 -15.38 -1.78
CA TYR A 34 -0.39 -14.11 -1.16
C TYR A 34 0.61 -14.33 -0.05
N ASP A 35 1.67 -13.52 -0.01
CA ASP A 35 2.56 -13.42 1.12
C ASP A 35 3.24 -12.05 1.15
N LEU A 36 3.86 -11.74 2.29
CA LEU A 36 4.59 -10.50 2.49
C LEU A 36 5.73 -10.35 1.48
N GLY A 37 6.39 -11.45 1.11
CA GLY A 37 7.50 -11.42 0.17
C GLY A 37 7.09 -10.93 -1.22
N ILE A 38 5.89 -11.27 -1.67
CA ILE A 38 5.36 -10.79 -2.95
C ILE A 38 5.16 -9.27 -2.92
N VAL A 39 4.55 -8.77 -1.85
CA VAL A 39 4.33 -7.33 -1.67
C VAL A 39 5.66 -6.58 -1.58
N GLU A 40 6.62 -7.09 -0.83
CA GLU A 40 7.95 -6.51 -0.71
C GLU A 40 8.66 -6.44 -2.07
N LYS A 41 8.54 -7.48 -2.88
CA LYS A 41 9.15 -7.53 -4.21
C LYS A 41 8.59 -6.44 -5.12
N PHE A 42 7.27 -6.29 -5.17
CA PHE A 42 6.65 -5.24 -5.96
C PHE A 42 7.01 -3.86 -5.44
N THR A 43 7.05 -3.68 -4.13
CA THR A 43 7.45 -2.42 -3.51
C THR A 43 8.88 -2.06 -3.91
N ASP A 44 9.79 -3.03 -3.88
CA ASP A 44 11.18 -2.82 -4.27
C ASP A 44 11.30 -2.35 -5.73
N ILE A 45 10.54 -2.94 -6.63
CA ILE A 45 10.49 -2.52 -8.03
C ILE A 45 10.01 -1.07 -8.14
N LEU A 46 8.94 -0.70 -7.44
CA LEU A 46 8.40 0.65 -7.47
C LEU A 46 9.37 1.67 -6.88
N VAL A 47 10.08 1.31 -5.82
CA VAL A 47 11.12 2.16 -5.23
C VAL A 47 12.25 2.40 -6.22
N THR A 48 12.65 1.36 -6.95
CA THR A 48 13.67 1.48 -8.00
C THR A 48 13.23 2.44 -9.11
N LEU A 49 11.93 2.51 -9.40
CA LEU A 49 11.36 3.46 -10.34
C LEU A 49 11.12 4.85 -9.75
N GLN A 50 11.55 5.08 -8.51
CA GLN A 50 11.45 6.36 -7.80
C GLN A 50 10.02 6.80 -7.50
N VAL A 51 9.09 5.88 -7.36
CA VAL A 51 7.71 6.17 -6.95
C VAL A 51 7.73 6.65 -5.49
N PRO A 52 7.23 7.88 -5.22
CA PRO A 52 7.34 8.45 -3.86
C PRO A 52 6.29 7.95 -2.88
N ILE A 53 5.12 7.56 -3.37
CA ILE A 53 3.99 7.18 -2.52
C ILE A 53 3.41 5.86 -3.00
N ILE A 54 3.33 4.90 -2.09
CA ILE A 54 2.77 3.57 -2.39
C ILE A 54 1.65 3.30 -1.40
N ALA A 55 0.44 3.08 -1.90
CA ALA A 55 -0.71 2.75 -1.09
C ALA A 55 -1.04 1.26 -1.21
N LEU A 56 -1.31 0.65 -0.08
CA LEU A 56 -1.71 -0.75 -0.03
C LEU A 56 -3.22 -0.84 0.08
N ALA A 57 -3.84 -1.51 -0.88
CA ALA A 57 -5.28 -1.63 -0.94
C ALA A 57 -5.76 -3.02 -0.54
N ASP A 58 -6.68 -3.05 0.42
CA ASP A 58 -7.43 -4.25 0.78
C ASP A 58 -8.70 -4.29 -0.05
N THR A 59 -8.56 -4.70 -1.31
CA THR A 59 -9.59 -4.54 -2.35
C THR A 59 -10.94 -5.17 -1.99
N ILE A 60 -10.92 -6.27 -1.26
CA ILE A 60 -12.15 -6.99 -0.90
C ILE A 60 -12.41 -7.05 0.62
N GLY A 61 -11.65 -6.33 1.40
CA GLY A 61 -11.88 -6.23 2.84
C GLY A 61 -11.48 -7.45 3.66
N VAL A 62 -10.50 -8.23 3.19
CA VAL A 62 -10.07 -9.47 3.86
C VAL A 62 -8.97 -9.27 4.90
N ALA A 63 -8.35 -8.11 4.93
CA ALA A 63 -7.23 -7.86 5.84
C ALA A 63 -7.67 -7.87 7.30
N GLN A 64 -6.88 -8.51 8.14
CA GLN A 64 -7.06 -8.49 9.58
C GLN A 64 -6.10 -7.48 10.21
N PRO A 65 -6.43 -6.89 11.38
CA PRO A 65 -5.55 -5.90 12.02
C PRO A 65 -4.11 -6.35 12.20
N ASN A 66 -3.88 -7.61 12.57
CA ASN A 66 -2.52 -8.14 12.74
C ASN A 66 -1.75 -8.24 11.42
N GLN A 67 -2.42 -8.53 10.32
CA GLN A 67 -1.80 -8.56 9.00
C GLN A 67 -1.42 -7.14 8.56
N ILE A 68 -2.31 -6.18 8.79
CA ILE A 68 -2.08 -4.76 8.50
C ILE A 68 -0.87 -4.26 9.26
N GLU A 69 -0.81 -4.54 10.56
CA GLU A 69 0.31 -4.14 11.41
C GLU A 69 1.63 -4.74 10.92
N SER A 70 1.67 -6.04 10.68
CA SER A 70 2.88 -6.74 10.23
C SER A 70 3.38 -6.20 8.90
N LEU A 71 2.48 -6.00 7.94
CA LEU A 71 2.84 -5.54 6.61
C LEU A 71 3.39 -4.12 6.63
N PHE A 72 2.68 -3.19 7.27
CA PHE A 72 3.14 -1.80 7.32
C PHE A 72 4.43 -1.65 8.12
N LYS A 73 4.58 -2.33 9.25
CA LYS A 73 5.82 -2.29 10.03
C LYS A 73 7.02 -2.75 9.20
N SER A 74 6.86 -3.86 8.50
CA SER A 74 7.91 -4.42 7.67
C SER A 74 8.30 -3.48 6.52
N LEU A 75 7.32 -2.97 5.78
CA LEU A 75 7.57 -2.11 4.63
C LEU A 75 8.12 -0.75 5.02
N ILE A 76 7.59 -0.13 6.07
CA ILE A 76 8.07 1.18 6.53
C ILE A 76 9.51 1.09 7.01
N ARG A 77 9.85 0.01 7.71
CA ARG A 77 11.24 -0.22 8.15
C ARG A 77 12.18 -0.41 6.96
N LYS A 78 11.76 -1.20 5.98
CA LYS A 78 12.61 -1.60 4.85
C LYS A 78 12.77 -0.49 3.81
N PHE A 79 11.76 0.34 3.64
CA PHE A 79 11.74 1.41 2.63
C PHE A 79 11.44 2.77 3.26
N PRO A 80 12.39 3.33 4.03
CA PRO A 80 12.13 4.56 4.80
C PRO A 80 11.95 5.81 3.94
N ALA A 81 12.36 5.78 2.67
CA ALA A 81 12.21 6.91 1.76
C ALA A 81 10.82 6.99 1.11
N VAL A 82 9.99 5.96 1.27
CA VAL A 82 8.66 5.89 0.66
C VAL A 82 7.59 6.28 1.67
N GLU A 83 6.62 7.07 1.25
CA GLU A 83 5.41 7.31 2.02
C GLU A 83 4.41 6.20 1.72
N PHE A 84 4.03 5.44 2.74
CA PHE A 84 3.03 4.38 2.59
C PHE A 84 1.65 4.89 2.97
N GLY A 85 0.66 4.46 2.19
CA GLY A 85 -0.74 4.76 2.42
C GLY A 85 -1.57 3.50 2.62
N ALA A 86 -2.73 3.66 3.22
CA ALA A 86 -3.69 2.59 3.43
C ALA A 86 -5.02 2.93 2.76
N HIS A 87 -5.50 2.01 1.93
CA HIS A 87 -6.82 2.06 1.32
C HIS A 87 -7.55 0.77 1.70
N LEU A 88 -8.25 0.83 2.84
CA LEU A 88 -8.80 -0.35 3.49
C LEU A 88 -10.32 -0.41 3.29
N HIS A 89 -10.79 -1.52 2.75
CA HIS A 89 -12.23 -1.80 2.70
C HIS A 89 -12.65 -2.45 4.01
N SER A 90 -13.67 -1.89 4.62
CA SER A 90 -14.15 -2.36 5.92
C SER A 90 -15.61 -1.96 6.13
N ASN A 91 -16.21 -2.50 7.16
CA ASN A 91 -17.52 -2.08 7.61
C ASN A 91 -17.38 -1.25 8.89
N PRO A 92 -18.47 -0.60 9.36
CA PRO A 92 -18.40 0.23 10.57
C PRO A 92 -17.90 -0.49 11.82
N MET A 93 -18.05 -1.82 11.89
CA MET A 93 -17.64 -2.60 13.04
C MET A 93 -16.14 -2.89 13.07
N THR A 94 -15.47 -2.93 11.90
CA THR A 94 -14.07 -3.33 11.78
C THR A 94 -13.14 -2.18 11.38
N SER A 95 -13.69 -1.05 10.92
CA SER A 95 -12.88 0.03 10.36
C SER A 95 -11.90 0.62 11.36
N LEU A 96 -12.35 0.86 12.59
CA LEU A 96 -11.49 1.47 13.61
C LEU A 96 -10.27 0.61 13.92
N ALA A 97 -10.48 -0.69 14.12
CA ALA A 97 -9.38 -1.60 14.43
C ALA A 97 -8.35 -1.66 13.29
N LYS A 98 -8.82 -1.67 12.05
CA LYS A 98 -7.94 -1.68 10.88
C LYS A 98 -7.15 -0.38 10.74
N ILE A 99 -7.81 0.74 10.92
CA ILE A 99 -7.17 2.06 10.83
C ILE A 99 -6.15 2.22 11.96
N GLU A 100 -6.49 1.83 13.17
CA GLU A 100 -5.56 1.90 14.30
C GLU A 100 -4.33 1.01 14.08
N ALA A 101 -4.52 -0.19 13.54
CA ALA A 101 -3.40 -1.08 13.25
C ALA A 101 -2.43 -0.45 12.26
N ALA A 102 -2.93 0.15 11.19
CA ALA A 102 -2.10 0.83 10.20
C ALA A 102 -1.42 2.07 10.80
N PHE A 103 -2.18 2.90 11.49
CA PHE A 103 -1.65 4.12 12.10
C PHE A 103 -0.56 3.82 13.13
N ASN A 104 -0.81 2.86 14.01
CA ASN A 104 0.16 2.48 15.05
C ASN A 104 1.43 1.84 14.46
N SER A 105 1.36 1.35 13.23
CA SER A 105 2.52 0.79 12.53
C SER A 105 3.33 1.84 11.78
N GLY A 106 2.90 3.09 11.80
CA GLY A 106 3.61 4.20 11.17
C GLY A 106 2.99 4.72 9.88
N CYS A 107 1.88 4.14 9.42
CA CYS A 107 1.17 4.64 8.25
C CYS A 107 0.47 5.96 8.58
N GLN A 108 0.74 7.00 7.79
CA GLN A 108 0.18 8.33 8.03
C GLN A 108 -0.71 8.84 6.91
N ARG A 109 -0.87 8.04 5.85
CA ARG A 109 -1.69 8.42 4.70
C ARG A 109 -2.84 7.44 4.55
N PHE A 110 -4.05 7.98 4.56
CA PHE A 110 -5.27 7.17 4.47
C PHE A 110 -6.19 7.75 3.41
N ASP A 111 -6.81 6.89 2.62
CA ASP A 111 -7.92 7.27 1.76
C ASP A 111 -8.97 6.16 1.74
N GLY A 112 -10.11 6.44 1.19
CA GLY A 112 -11.20 5.48 1.13
C GLY A 112 -12.20 5.84 0.06
N ALA A 113 -13.17 4.94 -0.13
CA ALA A 113 -14.29 5.14 -1.04
C ALA A 113 -15.59 5.32 -0.26
N ILE A 114 -16.45 6.14 -0.80
CA ILE A 114 -17.79 6.40 -0.22
C ILE A 114 -18.81 5.44 -0.84
#